data_f4446709a3dd7be0e8b34d003adf4577
#
_entry.id   f4446709a3dd7be0e8b34d003adf4577
#
_cell.length_a   1.000
_cell.length_b   1.000
_cell.length_c   1.000
_cell.angle_alpha   90.00
_cell.angle_beta   90.00
_cell.angle_gamma   90.00
#
_symmetry.space_group_name_H-M   'P 1'
#
loop_
_entity.id
_entity.type
_entity.pdbx_description
1 polymer ?
#
loop_
_entity_poly.entity_id
_entity_poly.type
_entity_poly.pdbx_seq_one_letter_code
_entity_poly.pdbx_strand_id
1 'polypeptide(L)'
;IFIMMQKLRDPKNVKMISLFVAAIFVLGCFALTLTQSGAHGVASAASSESAIGVVNYQMLLSQVPDLQNVQASMKQEIDNAQKDFDEKGKTMNDTEKQRYYQQLQERLSNKEKELMDPVLKKIDATIKKIADKKGLSVVVDKNTVVYGGLDITDEVSKALQSGK
;
A
#
# COMPACT_ATOMS: atom_id res chain seq x y z
N ILE A 1 -8.87 29.90 -14.82
CA ILE A 1 -9.03 28.55 -15.41
C ILE A 1 -8.37 28.47 -16.80
N PHE A 2 -8.58 29.48 -17.68
CA PHE A 2 -8.03 29.47 -19.05
C PHE A 2 -6.50 29.55 -19.13
N ILE A 3 -5.85 30.24 -18.21
CA ILE A 3 -4.37 30.36 -18.14
C ILE A 3 -3.71 29.05 -17.66
N MET A 4 -4.42 28.25 -16.86
CA MET A 4 -3.93 26.96 -16.39
C MET A 4 -3.93 25.89 -17.48
N MET A 5 -4.87 25.95 -18.43
CA MET A 5 -4.94 25.02 -19.57
C MET A 5 -3.87 25.29 -20.64
N GLN A 6 -3.37 26.53 -20.78
CA GLN A 6 -2.29 26.83 -21.74
C GLN A 6 -0.92 26.30 -21.29
N LYS A 7 -0.70 26.15 -19.97
CA LYS A 7 0.57 25.64 -19.42
C LYS A 7 0.72 24.11 -19.57
N LEU A 8 -0.38 23.41 -19.85
CA LEU A 8 -0.40 21.96 -20.13
C LEU A 8 -0.01 21.63 -21.59
N ARG A 9 0.15 22.64 -22.43
CA ARG A 9 0.37 22.49 -23.88
C ARG A 9 1.85 22.41 -24.28
N ASP A 10 2.77 22.67 -23.35
CA ASP A 10 4.20 22.56 -23.58
C ASP A 10 4.68 21.11 -23.44
N PRO A 11 5.32 20.52 -24.47
CA PRO A 11 5.80 19.13 -24.43
C PRO A 11 6.84 18.88 -23.33
N LYS A 12 7.47 19.93 -22.78
CA LYS A 12 8.35 19.84 -21.61
C LYS A 12 7.57 19.69 -20.30
N ASN A 13 6.36 20.27 -20.22
CA ASN A 13 5.54 20.20 -19.02
C ASN A 13 4.77 18.87 -18.91
N VAL A 14 4.43 18.25 -20.04
CA VAL A 14 3.81 16.91 -20.06
C VAL A 14 4.76 15.86 -19.47
N LYS A 15 6.06 15.93 -19.78
CA LYS A 15 7.08 15.04 -19.18
C LYS A 15 7.24 15.27 -17.67
N MET A 16 7.13 16.54 -17.22
CA MET A 16 7.20 16.88 -15.79
C MET A 16 5.94 16.46 -15.04
N ILE A 17 4.76 16.59 -15.62
CA ILE A 17 3.49 16.17 -15.01
C ILE A 17 3.43 14.63 -14.89
N SER A 18 3.91 13.93 -15.92
CA SER A 18 4.06 12.47 -15.89
C SER A 18 5.01 12.01 -14.77
N LEU A 19 6.11 12.72 -14.56
CA LEU A 19 7.08 12.45 -13.51
C LEU A 19 6.50 12.75 -12.10
N PHE A 20 5.65 13.79 -12.00
CA PHE A 20 4.95 14.14 -10.74
C PHE A 20 3.88 13.11 -10.37
N VAL A 21 3.11 12.59 -11.33
CA VAL A 21 2.08 11.57 -11.09
C VAL A 21 2.74 10.25 -10.67
N ALA A 22 3.83 9.86 -11.33
CA ALA A 22 4.61 8.69 -10.92
C ALA A 22 5.25 8.87 -9.53
N ALA A 23 5.75 10.07 -9.22
CA ALA A 23 6.33 10.39 -7.91
C ALA A 23 5.30 10.41 -6.79
N ILE A 24 4.08 10.89 -7.03
CA ILE A 24 2.99 10.87 -6.04
C ILE A 24 2.55 9.43 -5.76
N PHE A 25 2.53 8.56 -6.77
CA PHE A 25 2.14 7.17 -6.61
C PHE A 25 3.20 6.36 -5.82
N VAL A 26 4.49 6.58 -6.11
CA VAL A 26 5.60 5.95 -5.38
C VAL A 26 5.73 6.54 -3.97
N LEU A 27 5.50 7.86 -3.79
CA LEU A 27 5.54 8.51 -2.48
C LEU A 27 4.32 8.18 -1.60
N GLY A 28 3.15 7.93 -2.20
CA GLY A 28 1.97 7.49 -1.45
C GLY A 28 2.16 6.14 -0.76
N CYS A 29 2.89 5.21 -1.38
CA CYS A 29 3.27 3.93 -0.76
C CYS A 29 4.49 4.06 0.18
N PHE A 30 5.35 5.10 0.02
CA PHE A 30 6.61 5.23 0.76
C PHE A 30 6.53 6.19 1.96
N ALA A 31 5.51 7.05 2.04
CA ALA A 31 5.36 8.03 3.13
C ALA A 31 5.01 7.39 4.49
N LEU A 32 4.86 6.06 4.55
CA LEU A 32 4.56 5.32 5.78
C LEU A 32 5.79 4.75 6.50
N THR A 33 7.02 5.01 6.04
CA THR A 33 8.22 4.33 6.58
C THR A 33 9.10 5.19 7.49
N LEU A 34 8.76 6.42 7.82
CA LEU A 34 9.63 7.28 8.64
C LEU A 34 8.93 7.94 9.81
N THR A 35 8.58 7.17 10.81
CA THR A 35 8.64 7.57 12.21
C THR A 35 8.68 6.33 13.08
N GLN A 36 9.76 6.04 13.56
CA GLN A 36 10.37 6.29 14.83
C GLN A 36 10.58 5.07 15.71
N SER A 37 11.82 4.72 15.83
CA SER A 37 12.36 4.02 17.00
C SER A 37 11.96 4.72 18.30
N GLY A 38 11.17 4.06 19.09
CA GLY A 38 10.88 4.40 20.47
C GLY A 38 10.83 3.12 21.27
N ALA A 39 11.99 2.71 21.81
CA ALA A 39 12.07 1.65 22.80
C ALA A 39 11.41 2.14 24.10
N HIS A 40 10.21 1.68 24.36
CA HIS A 40 9.67 1.69 25.71
C HIS A 40 9.40 0.23 26.10
N GLY A 41 10.29 -0.29 26.94
CA GLY A 41 10.08 -1.52 27.67
C GLY A 41 8.85 -1.36 28.55
N VAL A 42 7.77 -1.98 28.18
CA VAL A 42 6.60 -2.18 29.04
C VAL A 42 6.80 -3.44 29.85
N ALA A 43 6.87 -3.26 31.15
CA ALA A 43 6.86 -4.36 32.11
C ALA A 43 5.68 -5.28 31.81
N SER A 44 5.98 -6.57 31.69
CA SER A 44 4.99 -7.62 31.55
C SER A 44 4.19 -7.70 32.83
N ALA A 45 3.03 -7.06 32.88
CA ALA A 45 2.01 -7.35 33.88
C ALA A 45 1.42 -8.72 33.54
N ALA A 46 1.37 -9.59 34.51
CA ALA A 46 0.86 -10.95 34.41
C ALA A 46 -0.51 -10.97 33.70
N SER A 47 -0.59 -11.67 32.60
CA SER A 47 -1.73 -11.72 31.71
C SER A 47 -2.90 -12.47 32.34
N SER A 48 -3.95 -11.76 32.68
CA SER A 48 -5.29 -12.32 32.48
C SER A 48 -5.40 -12.58 30.98
N GLU A 49 -5.80 -13.80 30.57
CA GLU A 49 -5.97 -14.16 29.15
C GLU A 49 -6.81 -13.07 28.46
N SER A 50 -6.16 -12.23 27.72
CA SER A 50 -6.85 -11.17 26.99
C SER A 50 -7.52 -11.82 25.81
N ALA A 51 -8.84 -11.82 25.79
CA ALA A 51 -9.62 -12.27 24.64
C ALA A 51 -9.42 -11.36 23.40
N ILE A 52 -8.69 -10.25 23.57
CA ILE A 52 -8.43 -9.23 22.56
C ILE A 52 -6.94 -9.24 22.20
N GLY A 53 -6.65 -9.50 20.95
CA GLY A 53 -5.32 -9.31 20.36
C GLY A 53 -5.16 -7.92 19.77
N VAL A 54 -3.92 -7.45 19.67
CA VAL A 54 -3.57 -6.23 18.94
C VAL A 54 -2.46 -6.51 17.96
N VAL A 55 -2.53 -5.89 16.76
CA VAL A 55 -1.49 -5.97 15.74
C VAL A 55 -1.20 -4.59 15.18
N ASN A 56 0.05 -4.34 14.86
CA ASN A 56 0.41 -3.20 14.02
C ASN A 56 0.32 -3.62 12.54
N TYR A 57 -0.88 -3.41 11.95
CA TYR A 57 -1.17 -3.84 10.58
C TYR A 57 -0.23 -3.20 9.55
N GLN A 58 0.09 -1.93 9.74
CA GLN A 58 0.99 -1.18 8.88
C GLN A 58 2.42 -1.75 8.89
N MET A 59 2.92 -2.11 10.09
CA MET A 59 4.21 -2.78 10.23
C MET A 59 4.20 -4.13 9.53
N LEU A 60 3.16 -4.93 9.71
CA LEU A 60 3.01 -6.22 9.04
C LEU A 60 3.05 -6.06 7.53
N LEU A 61 2.29 -5.12 6.98
CA LEU A 61 2.25 -4.84 5.55
C LEU A 61 3.63 -4.50 5.01
N SER A 62 4.40 -3.65 5.71
CA SER A 62 5.75 -3.25 5.28
C SER A 62 6.78 -4.39 5.30
N GLN A 63 6.53 -5.45 6.07
CA GLN A 63 7.45 -6.57 6.26
C GLN A 63 7.11 -7.81 5.42
N VAL A 64 5.98 -7.80 4.71
CA VAL A 64 5.62 -8.92 3.82
C VAL A 64 6.53 -8.95 2.61
N PRO A 65 7.25 -10.08 2.35
CA PRO A 65 8.13 -10.19 1.19
C PRO A 65 7.42 -9.97 -0.15
N ASP A 66 6.16 -10.37 -0.24
CA ASP A 66 5.33 -10.25 -1.44
C ASP A 66 5.12 -8.77 -1.87
N LEU A 67 5.25 -7.81 -0.96
CA LEU A 67 5.11 -6.39 -1.28
C LEU A 67 6.16 -5.91 -2.30
N GLN A 68 7.37 -6.46 -2.29
CA GLN A 68 8.40 -6.14 -3.27
C GLN A 68 7.97 -6.56 -4.70
N ASN A 69 7.32 -7.73 -4.82
CA ASN A 69 6.79 -8.20 -6.09
C ASN A 69 5.65 -7.31 -6.58
N VAL A 70 4.78 -6.87 -5.67
CA VAL A 70 3.71 -5.91 -6.00
C VAL A 70 4.29 -4.61 -6.53
N GLN A 71 5.30 -4.06 -5.85
CA GLN A 71 5.96 -2.81 -6.26
C GLN A 71 6.63 -2.95 -7.64
N ALA A 72 7.34 -4.06 -7.88
CA ALA A 72 7.98 -4.33 -9.17
C ALA A 72 6.93 -4.45 -10.30
N SER A 73 5.84 -5.18 -10.05
CA SER A 73 4.75 -5.35 -11.02
C SER A 73 4.03 -4.03 -11.30
N MET A 74 3.76 -3.23 -10.26
CA MET A 74 3.15 -1.90 -10.44
C MET A 74 4.04 -0.95 -11.21
N LYS A 75 5.35 -0.97 -10.95
CA LYS A 75 6.31 -0.16 -11.71
C LYS A 75 6.26 -0.51 -13.21
N GLN A 76 6.27 -1.80 -13.53
CA GLN A 76 6.18 -2.26 -14.91
C GLN A 76 4.87 -1.81 -15.57
N GLU A 77 3.75 -1.87 -14.84
CA GLU A 77 2.44 -1.47 -15.35
C GLU A 77 2.36 0.05 -15.59
N ILE A 78 2.98 0.85 -14.72
CA ILE A 78 3.12 2.31 -14.89
C ILE A 78 3.97 2.62 -16.12
N ASP A 79 5.11 1.95 -16.29
CA ASP A 79 5.99 2.14 -17.45
C ASP A 79 5.28 1.76 -18.77
N ASN A 80 4.49 0.68 -18.76
CA ASN A 80 3.67 0.26 -19.89
C ASN A 80 2.57 1.28 -20.20
N ALA A 81 1.85 1.75 -19.18
CA ALA A 81 0.80 2.77 -19.34
C ALA A 81 1.36 4.08 -19.90
N GLN A 82 2.57 4.47 -19.47
CA GLN A 82 3.23 5.66 -19.99
C GLN A 82 3.58 5.51 -21.47
N LYS A 83 4.18 4.39 -21.87
CA LYS A 83 4.50 4.11 -23.28
C LYS A 83 3.24 4.10 -24.15
N ASP A 84 2.20 3.44 -23.67
CA ASP A 84 0.92 3.33 -24.36
C ASP A 84 0.27 4.73 -24.55
N PHE A 85 0.37 5.59 -23.53
CA PHE A 85 -0.09 6.97 -23.63
C PHE A 85 0.76 7.80 -24.60
N ASP A 86 2.08 7.66 -24.58
CA ASP A 86 2.99 8.38 -25.46
C ASP A 86 2.80 7.99 -26.95
N GLU A 87 2.51 6.72 -27.21
CA GLU A 87 2.27 6.21 -28.58
C GLU A 87 0.89 6.64 -29.10
N LYS A 88 -0.16 6.30 -28.38
CA LYS A 88 -1.55 6.56 -28.79
C LYS A 88 -1.91 8.04 -28.73
N GLY A 89 -1.37 8.76 -27.77
CA GLY A 89 -1.63 10.19 -27.60
C GLY A 89 -1.14 11.08 -28.77
N LYS A 90 -0.24 10.56 -29.65
CA LYS A 90 0.23 11.30 -30.82
C LYS A 90 -0.89 11.56 -31.83
N THR A 91 -1.86 10.68 -31.92
CA THR A 91 -2.97 10.73 -32.88
C THR A 91 -4.28 11.24 -32.28
N MET A 92 -4.34 11.42 -30.96
CA MET A 92 -5.54 11.83 -30.23
C MET A 92 -5.64 13.35 -30.13
N ASN A 93 -6.87 13.86 -30.19
CA ASN A 93 -7.15 15.26 -29.81
C ASN A 93 -7.14 15.42 -28.28
N ASP A 94 -7.23 16.67 -27.79
CA ASP A 94 -7.10 16.98 -26.36
C ASP A 94 -8.19 16.31 -25.50
N THR A 95 -9.43 16.19 -26.01
CA THR A 95 -10.52 15.54 -25.30
C THR A 95 -10.33 14.02 -25.23
N GLU A 96 -9.83 13.43 -26.29
CA GLU A 96 -9.53 11.99 -26.36
C GLU A 96 -8.36 11.65 -25.42
N LYS A 97 -7.31 12.46 -25.40
CA LYS A 97 -6.19 12.31 -24.47
C LYS A 97 -6.63 12.33 -23.03
N GLN A 98 -7.53 13.25 -22.68
CA GLN A 98 -8.05 13.36 -21.33
C GLN A 98 -8.85 12.12 -20.90
N ARG A 99 -9.73 11.63 -21.77
CA ARG A 99 -10.48 10.38 -21.51
C ARG A 99 -9.53 9.18 -21.39
N TYR A 100 -8.57 9.08 -22.30
CA TYR A 100 -7.61 7.98 -22.29
C TYR A 100 -6.76 7.99 -21.04
N TYR A 101 -6.32 9.16 -20.58
CA TYR A 101 -5.62 9.32 -19.32
C TYR A 101 -6.45 8.84 -18.12
N GLN A 102 -7.75 9.17 -18.08
CA GLN A 102 -8.64 8.67 -17.02
C GLN A 102 -8.77 7.14 -17.06
N GLN A 103 -8.89 6.55 -18.24
CA GLN A 103 -8.92 5.10 -18.40
C GLN A 103 -7.64 4.42 -17.91
N LEU A 104 -6.47 5.01 -18.20
CA LEU A 104 -5.20 4.50 -17.70
C LEU A 104 -5.10 4.59 -16.18
N GLN A 105 -5.56 5.68 -15.57
CA GLN A 105 -5.61 5.81 -14.12
C GLN A 105 -6.52 4.74 -13.48
N GLU A 106 -7.70 4.54 -14.04
CA GLU A 106 -8.62 3.49 -13.56
C GLU A 106 -8.00 2.09 -13.69
N ARG A 107 -7.38 1.81 -14.82
CA ARG A 107 -6.67 0.55 -15.04
C ARG A 107 -5.55 0.33 -14.02
N LEU A 108 -4.72 1.34 -13.75
CA LEU A 108 -3.66 1.26 -12.75
C LEU A 108 -4.20 1.05 -11.35
N SER A 109 -5.28 1.76 -10.98
CA SER A 109 -5.95 1.58 -9.68
C SER A 109 -6.53 0.18 -9.51
N ASN A 110 -7.14 -0.37 -10.56
CA ASN A 110 -7.66 -1.73 -10.53
C ASN A 110 -6.53 -2.76 -10.43
N LYS A 111 -5.42 -2.52 -11.14
CA LYS A 111 -4.24 -3.40 -11.08
C LYS A 111 -3.59 -3.38 -9.70
N GLU A 112 -3.50 -2.23 -9.07
CA GLU A 112 -3.01 -2.10 -7.69
C GLU A 112 -3.86 -2.94 -6.73
N LYS A 113 -5.19 -2.81 -6.80
CA LYS A 113 -6.11 -3.61 -5.98
C LYS A 113 -5.93 -5.11 -6.23
N GLU A 114 -5.85 -5.53 -7.49
CA GLU A 114 -5.63 -6.93 -7.87
C GLU A 114 -4.33 -7.49 -7.26
N LEU A 115 -3.24 -6.73 -7.31
CA LEU A 115 -1.95 -7.14 -6.79
C LEU A 115 -1.89 -7.12 -5.26
N MET A 116 -2.58 -6.16 -4.63
CA MET A 116 -2.60 -6.03 -3.17
C MET A 116 -3.53 -7.02 -2.49
N ASP A 117 -4.65 -7.40 -3.11
CA ASP A 117 -5.65 -8.29 -2.52
C ASP A 117 -5.07 -9.61 -1.97
N PRO A 118 -4.21 -10.36 -2.71
CA PRO A 118 -3.59 -11.57 -2.17
C PRO A 118 -2.65 -11.29 -0.99
N VAL A 119 -1.97 -10.14 -0.97
CA VAL A 119 -1.08 -9.74 0.13
C VAL A 119 -1.89 -9.48 1.40
N LEU A 120 -2.97 -8.71 1.29
CA LEU A 120 -3.86 -8.42 2.40
C LEU A 120 -4.51 -9.69 2.94
N LYS A 121 -5.03 -10.56 2.07
CA LYS A 121 -5.60 -11.86 2.45
C LYS A 121 -4.60 -12.75 3.18
N LYS A 122 -3.33 -12.72 2.77
CA LYS A 122 -2.27 -13.49 3.43
C LYS A 122 -2.00 -12.98 4.85
N ILE A 123 -1.97 -11.65 5.03
CA ILE A 123 -1.84 -11.03 6.36
C ILE A 123 -3.02 -11.42 7.23
N ASP A 124 -4.25 -11.24 6.76
CA ASP A 124 -5.47 -11.52 7.51
C ASP A 124 -5.56 -13.00 7.90
N ALA A 125 -5.25 -13.91 6.98
CA ALA A 125 -5.22 -15.34 7.25
C ALA A 125 -4.16 -15.71 8.31
N THR A 126 -3.01 -15.03 8.29
CA THR A 126 -1.95 -15.27 9.27
C THR A 126 -2.33 -14.74 10.65
N ILE A 127 -2.92 -13.54 10.70
CA ILE A 127 -3.46 -12.97 11.94
C ILE A 127 -4.50 -13.92 12.54
N LYS A 128 -5.46 -14.34 11.71
CA LYS A 128 -6.50 -15.28 12.15
C LYS A 128 -5.91 -16.57 12.71
N LYS A 129 -4.96 -17.18 12.01
CA LYS A 129 -4.30 -18.42 12.43
C LYS A 129 -3.64 -18.29 13.81
N ILE A 130 -2.99 -17.14 14.06
CA ILE A 130 -2.33 -16.89 15.35
C ILE A 130 -3.34 -16.57 16.44
N ALA A 131 -4.35 -15.77 16.11
CA ALA A 131 -5.46 -15.46 17.01
C ALA A 131 -6.16 -16.74 17.49
N ASP A 132 -6.53 -17.63 16.57
CA ASP A 132 -7.17 -18.92 16.87
C ASP A 132 -6.28 -19.79 17.81
N LYS A 133 -4.97 -19.85 17.55
CA LYS A 133 -4.02 -20.58 18.40
C LYS A 133 -3.92 -20.03 19.82
N LYS A 134 -4.13 -18.75 20.00
CA LYS A 134 -4.05 -18.06 21.29
C LYS A 134 -5.39 -17.91 21.99
N GLY A 135 -6.47 -18.39 21.39
CA GLY A 135 -7.82 -18.25 21.94
C GLY A 135 -8.33 -16.82 21.93
N LEU A 136 -7.82 -15.98 21.05
CA LEU A 136 -8.25 -14.58 20.93
C LEU A 136 -9.59 -14.51 20.19
N SER A 137 -10.56 -13.81 20.77
CA SER A 137 -11.89 -13.63 20.17
C SER A 137 -11.92 -12.56 19.10
N VAL A 138 -11.03 -11.57 19.23
CA VAL A 138 -10.93 -10.40 18.34
C VAL A 138 -9.48 -9.94 18.25
N VAL A 139 -9.10 -9.43 17.07
CA VAL A 139 -7.82 -8.73 16.89
C VAL A 139 -8.15 -7.36 16.31
N VAL A 140 -7.54 -6.32 16.88
CA VAL A 140 -7.72 -4.92 16.49
C VAL A 140 -6.39 -4.28 16.11
N ASP A 141 -6.44 -3.24 15.30
CA ASP A 141 -5.23 -2.49 14.96
C ASP A 141 -4.71 -1.72 16.19
N LYS A 142 -3.40 -1.83 16.42
CA LYS A 142 -2.73 -1.20 17.58
C LYS A 142 -2.92 0.30 17.62
N ASN A 143 -3.05 0.95 16.48
CA ASN A 143 -3.25 2.40 16.40
C ASN A 143 -4.62 2.87 16.92
N THR A 144 -5.57 1.94 17.06
CA THR A 144 -6.91 2.24 17.59
C THR A 144 -7.06 1.91 19.07
N VAL A 145 -6.06 1.24 19.65
CA VAL A 145 -6.09 0.79 21.05
C VAL A 145 -5.36 1.78 21.96
N VAL A 146 -6.05 2.31 22.94
CA VAL A 146 -5.47 3.22 23.94
C VAL A 146 -4.70 2.44 25.01
N TYR A 147 -5.23 1.28 25.44
CA TYR A 147 -4.65 0.49 26.51
C TYR A 147 -5.11 -0.97 26.45
N GLY A 148 -4.21 -1.89 26.75
CA GLY A 148 -4.52 -3.34 26.88
C GLY A 148 -4.46 -4.09 25.55
N GLY A 149 -4.82 -5.39 25.62
CA GLY A 149 -4.70 -6.32 24.50
C GLY A 149 -3.36 -7.06 24.46
N LEU A 150 -3.37 -8.26 23.90
CA LEU A 150 -2.17 -9.06 23.67
C LEU A 150 -1.57 -8.69 22.31
N ASP A 151 -0.38 -8.09 22.30
CA ASP A 151 0.31 -7.77 21.05
C ASP A 151 0.85 -9.06 20.40
N ILE A 152 0.34 -9.36 19.21
CA ILE A 152 0.75 -10.52 18.41
C ILE A 152 1.52 -10.12 17.13
N THR A 153 1.89 -8.84 16.99
CA THR A 153 2.55 -8.31 15.79
C THR A 153 3.79 -9.10 15.39
N ASP A 154 4.68 -9.35 16.35
CA ASP A 154 5.95 -10.03 16.08
C ASP A 154 5.76 -11.48 15.66
N GLU A 155 4.78 -12.18 16.24
CA GLU A 155 4.48 -13.56 15.86
C GLU A 155 3.91 -13.65 14.45
N VAL A 156 2.99 -12.73 14.12
CA VAL A 156 2.42 -12.61 12.78
C VAL A 156 3.52 -12.27 11.77
N SER A 157 4.38 -11.31 12.08
CA SER A 157 5.52 -10.93 11.23
C SER A 157 6.43 -12.11 10.94
N LYS A 158 6.86 -12.85 11.96
CA LYS A 158 7.69 -14.06 11.80
C LYS A 158 7.01 -15.12 10.95
N ALA A 159 5.71 -15.33 11.12
CA ALA A 159 4.94 -16.28 10.34
C ALA A 159 4.82 -15.89 8.87
N LEU A 160 4.63 -14.59 8.58
CA LEU A 160 4.59 -14.05 7.21
C LEU A 160 5.93 -14.22 6.48
N GLN A 161 7.03 -13.99 7.19
CA GLN A 161 8.39 -14.12 6.63
C GLN A 161 8.81 -15.58 6.41
N SER A 162 8.33 -16.49 7.27
CA SER A 162 8.68 -17.92 7.17
C SER A 162 7.84 -18.70 6.14
N GLY A 163 6.82 -18.09 5.56
CA GLY A 163 5.94 -18.72 4.58
C GLY A 163 5.09 -19.89 5.13
N LYS A 164 4.92 -19.98 6.45
CA LYS A 164 4.22 -21.08 7.13
C LYS A 164 2.79 -20.77 7.53
#